data_1a63a0c8bd9a8ec3bde221fe62feb71e
#
_entry.id   1a63a0c8bd9a8ec3bde221fe62feb71e
#
_cell.length_a   1.000
_cell.length_b   1.000
_cell.length_c   1.000
_cell.angle_alpha   90.00
_cell.angle_beta   90.00
_cell.angle_gamma   90.00
#
_symmetry.space_group_name_H-M   'P 1'
#
loop_
_entity.id
_entity.type
_entity.pdbx_description
1 polymer ?
#
loop_
_entity_poly.entity_id
_entity_poly.type
_entity_poly.pdbx_seq_one_letter_code
_entity_poly.pdbx_strand_id
1 'polypeptide(L)'
;MTCLNRSVNILGDFLFDQIKEGKFIYLYGGTDMEWIRKFTTTAKAVASAARIPLEMVYVGKSTKREQVRRCIASITAEKLSHCWQDLTMVWFFWTRLESMLFSKIQLGQADDQDPMMHEIKKLLSYDKEGGWAVLSKGSFTFVNGHGTTILPTLLAYEEWQEHVVTKGFDIACMDYHSKVHSDSRPCCRFEFLSTSGRIPDKMKCPECIRNMEKYITFLCCHDDHNIKSVY
;
A
#
# COMPACT_ATOMS: atom_id res chain seq x y z
N MET A 1 -13.91 6.98 10.43
CA MET A 1 -13.18 7.56 9.27
C MET A 1 -11.83 6.88 9.23
N THR A 2 -11.58 6.03 8.25
CA THR A 2 -10.33 5.28 8.13
C THR A 2 -9.16 6.19 7.75
N CYS A 3 -7.95 5.73 8.03
CA CYS A 3 -6.70 6.40 7.63
C CYS A 3 -6.67 6.73 6.13
N LEU A 4 -7.17 5.83 5.29
CA LEU A 4 -7.28 6.03 3.85
C LEU A 4 -8.14 7.25 3.51
N ASN A 5 -9.29 7.46 4.13
CA ASN A 5 -10.14 8.63 3.84
C ASN A 5 -9.51 9.97 4.25
N ARG A 6 -8.70 10.02 5.32
CA ARG A 6 -7.94 11.22 5.66
C ARG A 6 -6.75 11.43 4.75
N SER A 7 -6.12 10.36 4.28
CA SER A 7 -5.05 10.42 3.30
C SER A 7 -5.58 10.75 1.89
N VAL A 8 -6.81 10.37 1.58
CA VAL A 8 -7.50 10.62 0.31
C VAL A 8 -7.74 12.10 0.04
N ASN A 9 -7.96 12.93 1.06
CA ASN A 9 -7.97 14.39 0.85
C ASN A 9 -6.64 14.95 0.33
N ILE A 10 -5.58 14.13 0.32
CA ILE A 10 -4.27 14.47 -0.22
C ILE A 10 -4.08 13.87 -1.61
N LEU A 11 -4.85 12.84 -1.93
CA LEU A 11 -4.81 12.13 -3.21
C LEU A 11 -5.49 12.92 -4.35
N GLY A 12 -5.96 14.14 -4.06
CA GLY A 12 -6.60 15.03 -5.02
C GLY A 12 -8.03 14.64 -5.36
N ASP A 13 -8.68 15.50 -6.11
CA ASP A 13 -10.10 15.39 -6.46
C ASP A 13 -10.45 14.06 -7.13
N PHE A 14 -9.54 13.51 -7.93
CA PHE A 14 -9.76 12.25 -8.64
C PHE A 14 -10.13 11.07 -7.71
N LEU A 15 -9.33 10.81 -6.67
CA LEU A 15 -9.63 9.70 -5.75
C LEU A 15 -10.83 9.99 -4.87
N PHE A 16 -11.05 11.25 -4.52
CA PHE A 16 -12.22 11.67 -3.78
C PHE A 16 -13.51 11.38 -4.58
N ASP A 17 -13.52 11.66 -5.88
CA ASP A 17 -14.64 11.34 -6.74
C ASP A 17 -14.86 9.82 -6.89
N GLN A 18 -13.81 9.03 -7.07
CA GLN A 18 -13.92 7.57 -7.14
C GLN A 18 -14.50 6.97 -5.84
N ILE A 19 -14.15 7.53 -4.68
CA ILE A 19 -14.71 7.11 -3.39
C ILE A 19 -16.19 7.46 -3.30
N LYS A 20 -16.58 8.65 -3.73
CA LYS A 20 -18.00 9.06 -3.77
C LYS A 20 -18.83 8.18 -4.69
N GLU A 21 -18.26 7.75 -5.81
CA GLU A 21 -18.90 6.84 -6.75
C GLU A 21 -19.06 5.40 -6.23
N GLY A 22 -18.53 5.11 -5.03
CA GLY A 22 -18.63 3.79 -4.40
C GLY A 22 -17.84 2.70 -5.09
N LYS A 23 -16.79 3.08 -5.85
CA LYS A 23 -15.90 2.14 -6.53
C LYS A 23 -14.99 1.41 -5.53
N PHE A 24 -14.61 0.21 -5.91
CA PHE A 24 -13.48 -0.46 -5.26
C PHE A 24 -12.18 0.21 -5.74
N ILE A 25 -11.25 0.41 -4.81
CA ILE A 25 -9.97 1.05 -5.10
C ILE A 25 -8.84 0.15 -4.63
N TYR A 26 -7.93 -0.20 -5.54
CA TYR A 26 -6.62 -0.71 -5.18
C TYR A 26 -5.60 0.43 -5.16
N LEU A 27 -5.09 0.75 -3.95
CA LEU A 27 -3.82 1.46 -3.83
C LEU A 27 -2.71 0.42 -3.84
N TYR A 28 -1.68 0.61 -4.65
CA TYR A 28 -0.60 -0.36 -4.75
C TYR A 28 0.76 0.29 -5.00
N GLY A 29 1.80 -0.46 -4.72
CA GLY A 29 3.18 -0.04 -4.93
C GLY A 29 4.12 -1.21 -5.12
N GLY A 30 5.39 -0.88 -5.23
CA GLY A 30 6.48 -1.79 -5.56
C GLY A 30 7.27 -1.26 -6.75
N THR A 31 8.43 -1.84 -7.01
CA THR A 31 9.32 -1.44 -8.13
C THR A 31 9.52 -2.56 -9.16
N ASP A 32 9.00 -3.75 -8.88
CA ASP A 32 9.00 -4.87 -9.80
C ASP A 32 7.91 -4.71 -10.87
N MET A 33 8.33 -4.36 -12.08
CA MET A 33 7.41 -4.15 -13.21
C MET A 33 6.74 -5.43 -13.69
N GLU A 34 7.34 -6.59 -13.52
CA GLU A 34 6.72 -7.87 -13.86
C GLU A 34 5.53 -8.13 -12.92
N TRP A 35 5.74 -7.95 -11.63
CA TRP A 35 4.67 -8.05 -10.64
C TRP A 35 3.57 -7.02 -10.91
N ILE A 36 3.92 -5.76 -11.19
CA ILE A 36 2.94 -4.68 -11.46
C ILE A 36 2.05 -5.03 -12.65
N ARG A 37 2.63 -5.49 -13.77
CA ARG A 37 1.87 -5.90 -14.96
C ARG A 37 0.92 -7.06 -14.63
N LYS A 38 1.45 -8.09 -13.97
CA LYS A 38 0.66 -9.27 -13.60
C LYS A 38 -0.46 -8.92 -12.64
N PHE A 39 -0.17 -8.12 -11.60
CA PHE A 39 -1.17 -7.66 -10.64
C PHE A 39 -2.29 -6.85 -11.33
N THR A 40 -1.93 -5.82 -12.09
CA THR A 40 -2.92 -4.92 -12.71
C THR A 40 -3.79 -5.63 -13.73
N THR A 41 -3.21 -6.52 -14.53
CA THR A 41 -3.95 -7.33 -15.50
C THR A 41 -4.90 -8.30 -14.82
N THR A 42 -4.42 -9.02 -13.80
CA THR A 42 -5.24 -9.97 -13.03
C THR A 42 -6.37 -9.25 -12.29
N ALA A 43 -6.09 -8.13 -11.62
CA ALA A 43 -7.09 -7.36 -10.91
C ALA A 43 -8.20 -6.85 -11.84
N LYS A 44 -7.86 -6.37 -13.05
CA LYS A 44 -8.85 -5.98 -14.08
C LYS A 44 -9.70 -7.16 -14.54
N ALA A 45 -9.08 -8.30 -14.78
CA ALA A 45 -9.79 -9.51 -15.19
C ALA A 45 -10.77 -9.98 -14.11
N VAL A 46 -10.34 -10.01 -12.84
CA VAL A 46 -11.17 -10.36 -11.69
C VAL A 46 -12.33 -9.36 -11.53
N ALA A 47 -12.06 -8.05 -11.63
CA ALA A 47 -13.09 -7.02 -11.52
C ALA A 47 -14.15 -7.16 -12.63
N SER A 48 -13.71 -7.46 -13.85
CA SER A 48 -14.61 -7.72 -14.99
C SER A 48 -15.48 -8.96 -14.76
N ALA A 49 -14.87 -10.07 -14.31
CA ALA A 49 -15.57 -11.30 -14.01
C ALA A 49 -16.57 -11.14 -12.84
N ALA A 50 -16.17 -10.44 -11.80
CA ALA A 50 -17.02 -10.12 -10.65
C ALA A 50 -18.04 -9.00 -10.93
N ARG A 51 -17.97 -8.33 -12.08
CA ARG A 51 -18.81 -7.19 -12.47
C ARG A 51 -18.81 -6.06 -11.44
N ILE A 52 -17.64 -5.73 -10.92
CA ILE A 52 -17.46 -4.64 -9.95
C ILE A 52 -16.75 -3.45 -10.58
N PRO A 53 -17.11 -2.21 -10.21
CA PRO A 53 -16.35 -1.03 -10.59
C PRO A 53 -15.06 -0.98 -9.77
N LEU A 54 -13.92 -1.12 -10.44
CA LEU A 54 -12.59 -1.10 -9.82
C LEU A 54 -11.75 0.02 -10.41
N GLU A 55 -11.11 0.76 -9.51
CA GLU A 55 -10.05 1.72 -9.86
C GLU A 55 -8.73 1.27 -9.23
N MET A 56 -7.62 1.49 -9.91
CA MET A 56 -6.29 1.15 -9.41
C MET A 56 -5.39 2.36 -9.48
N VAL A 57 -4.68 2.64 -8.38
CA VAL A 57 -3.79 3.79 -8.26
C VAL A 57 -2.43 3.38 -7.75
N TYR A 58 -1.41 3.65 -8.54
CA TYR A 58 -0.02 3.44 -8.16
C TYR A 58 0.47 4.59 -7.27
N VAL A 59 0.91 4.26 -6.07
CA VAL A 59 1.44 5.22 -5.10
C VAL A 59 2.86 4.88 -4.66
N GLY A 60 3.59 4.14 -5.42
CA GLY A 60 4.92 3.60 -5.19
C GLY A 60 5.66 4.14 -3.98
N LYS A 61 6.36 3.31 -3.25
CA LYS A 61 7.22 3.73 -2.15
C LYS A 61 8.65 3.34 -2.48
N SER A 62 9.52 4.32 -2.61
CA SER A 62 10.95 4.06 -2.76
C SER A 62 11.77 5.27 -2.34
N THR A 63 12.86 5.04 -1.64
CA THR A 63 13.91 6.04 -1.45
C THR A 63 14.64 6.30 -2.78
N LYS A 64 14.52 5.41 -3.76
CA LYS A 64 15.08 5.51 -5.10
C LYS A 64 14.08 6.17 -6.05
N ARG A 65 14.06 7.50 -6.06
CA ARG A 65 13.13 8.30 -6.90
C ARG A 65 13.13 7.88 -8.36
N GLU A 66 14.30 7.51 -8.90
CA GLU A 66 14.43 7.11 -10.29
C GLU A 66 13.70 5.81 -10.61
N GLN A 67 13.69 4.84 -9.70
CA GLN A 67 12.91 3.60 -9.86
C GLN A 67 11.41 3.90 -9.92
N VAL A 68 10.90 4.74 -9.01
CA VAL A 68 9.49 5.15 -9.01
C VAL A 68 9.14 5.88 -10.32
N ARG A 69 10.03 6.77 -10.80
CA ARG A 69 9.84 7.48 -12.08
C ARG A 69 9.75 6.51 -13.27
N ARG A 70 10.62 5.49 -13.32
CA ARG A 70 10.57 4.45 -14.36
C ARG A 70 9.27 3.65 -14.29
N CYS A 71 8.84 3.25 -13.10
CA CYS A 71 7.55 2.57 -12.92
C CYS A 71 6.39 3.43 -13.41
N ILE A 72 6.33 4.71 -13.03
CA ILE A 72 5.29 5.66 -13.48
C ILE A 72 5.29 5.77 -15.01
N ALA A 73 6.46 5.92 -15.63
CA ALA A 73 6.58 6.01 -17.08
C ALA A 73 6.03 4.75 -17.77
N SER A 74 6.39 3.56 -17.28
CA SER A 74 5.91 2.28 -17.84
C SER A 74 4.41 2.10 -17.61
N ILE A 75 3.90 2.37 -16.39
CA ILE A 75 2.48 2.28 -16.06
C ILE A 75 1.65 3.19 -16.97
N THR A 76 2.14 4.40 -17.21
CA THR A 76 1.47 5.36 -18.09
C THR A 76 1.49 4.92 -19.55
N ALA A 77 2.66 4.51 -20.06
CA ALA A 77 2.82 4.07 -21.43
C ALA A 77 1.97 2.84 -21.75
N GLU A 78 1.90 1.89 -20.83
CA GLU A 78 1.14 0.64 -20.95
C GLU A 78 -0.33 0.77 -20.48
N LYS A 79 -0.75 1.95 -19.99
CA LYS A 79 -2.11 2.21 -19.48
C LYS A 79 -2.56 1.18 -18.43
N LEU A 80 -1.65 0.81 -17.54
CA LEU A 80 -1.93 -0.23 -16.54
C LEU A 80 -2.88 0.23 -15.46
N SER A 81 -2.72 1.46 -14.97
CA SER A 81 -3.56 2.05 -13.92
C SER A 81 -3.40 3.57 -13.89
N HIS A 82 -4.13 4.22 -13.00
CA HIS A 82 -3.86 5.60 -12.66
C HIS A 82 -2.56 5.72 -11.84
N CYS A 83 -1.81 6.81 -12.04
CA CYS A 83 -0.64 7.18 -11.23
C CYS A 83 -0.41 8.69 -11.30
N TRP A 84 0.19 9.25 -10.25
CA TRP A 84 0.63 10.63 -10.30
C TRP A 84 1.90 10.77 -11.11
N GLN A 85 1.90 11.70 -12.07
CA GLN A 85 3.07 12.03 -12.86
C GLN A 85 4.09 12.83 -12.04
N ASP A 86 3.61 13.64 -11.10
CA ASP A 86 4.46 14.42 -10.20
C ASP A 86 4.85 13.57 -8.98
N LEU A 87 6.14 13.28 -8.88
CA LEU A 87 6.72 12.58 -7.74
C LEU A 87 6.52 13.32 -6.40
N THR A 88 6.31 14.63 -6.45
CA THR A 88 6.02 15.42 -5.25
C THR A 88 4.73 14.95 -4.59
N MET A 89 3.71 14.59 -5.38
CA MET A 89 2.45 14.04 -4.88
C MET A 89 2.64 12.69 -4.21
N VAL A 90 3.47 11.82 -4.79
CA VAL A 90 3.84 10.54 -4.18
C VAL A 90 4.57 10.75 -2.85
N TRP A 91 5.51 11.69 -2.83
CA TRP A 91 6.24 12.04 -1.61
C TRP A 91 5.31 12.61 -0.53
N PHE A 92 4.41 13.51 -0.87
CA PHE A 92 3.41 14.06 0.07
C PHE A 92 2.52 12.98 0.68
N PHE A 93 2.08 12.01 -0.12
CA PHE A 93 1.29 10.89 0.38
C PHE A 93 2.02 10.16 1.51
N TRP A 94 3.27 9.76 1.29
CA TRP A 94 4.06 9.02 2.28
C TRP A 94 4.42 9.87 3.49
N THR A 95 4.87 11.09 3.30
CA THR A 95 5.19 12.03 4.39
C THR A 95 3.98 12.31 5.28
N ARG A 96 2.78 12.34 4.68
CA ARG A 96 1.55 12.52 5.47
C ARG A 96 1.23 11.32 6.33
N LEU A 97 1.41 10.10 5.83
CA LEU A 97 1.24 8.88 6.62
C LEU A 97 2.24 8.83 7.78
N GLU A 98 3.50 9.16 7.54
CA GLU A 98 4.52 9.27 8.58
C GLU A 98 4.14 10.32 9.63
N SER A 99 3.70 11.51 9.19
CA SER A 99 3.26 12.58 10.10
C SER A 99 2.07 12.17 10.96
N MET A 100 1.13 11.39 10.41
CA MET A 100 0.00 10.85 11.19
C MET A 100 0.49 9.87 12.25
N LEU A 101 1.43 8.97 11.91
CA LEU A 101 2.04 8.05 12.86
C LEU A 101 2.74 8.81 14.00
N PHE A 102 3.61 9.76 13.65
CA PHE A 102 4.38 10.52 14.65
C PHE A 102 3.48 11.38 15.54
N SER A 103 2.45 12.03 14.98
CA SER A 103 1.49 12.82 15.75
C SER A 103 0.76 11.96 16.79
N LYS A 104 0.33 10.77 16.41
CA LYS A 104 -0.33 9.84 17.34
C LYS A 104 0.61 9.38 18.46
N ILE A 105 1.88 9.09 18.11
CA ILE A 105 2.90 8.69 19.08
C ILE A 105 3.18 9.84 20.08
N GLN A 106 3.34 11.07 19.59
CA GLN A 106 3.62 12.24 20.44
C GLN A 106 2.47 12.55 21.40
N LEU A 107 1.23 12.33 20.98
CA LEU A 107 0.04 12.53 21.79
C LEU A 107 -0.22 11.40 22.80
N GLY A 108 0.65 10.38 22.84
CA GLY A 108 0.45 9.19 23.68
C GLY A 108 -0.78 8.35 23.27
N GLN A 109 -1.30 8.59 22.07
CA GLN A 109 -2.47 7.91 21.51
C GLN A 109 -2.10 6.76 20.57
N ALA A 110 -0.85 6.33 20.58
CA ALA A 110 -0.38 5.19 19.79
C ALA A 110 -0.76 3.88 20.50
N ASP A 111 -2.06 3.65 20.67
CA ASP A 111 -2.54 2.35 21.15
C ASP A 111 -2.36 1.31 20.04
N ASP A 112 -1.75 0.18 20.38
CA ASP A 112 -1.60 -0.96 19.47
C ASP A 112 -2.96 -1.56 19.07
N GLN A 113 -4.02 -1.21 19.78
CA GLN A 113 -5.41 -1.58 19.50
C GLN A 113 -6.12 -0.59 18.55
N ASP A 114 -5.52 0.58 18.24
CA ASP A 114 -6.12 1.54 17.30
C ASP A 114 -6.04 0.99 15.86
N PRO A 115 -7.17 0.65 15.21
CA PRO A 115 -7.17 0.09 13.86
C PRO A 115 -6.49 1.01 12.84
N MET A 116 -6.61 2.33 13.03
CA MET A 116 -5.98 3.31 12.15
C MET A 116 -4.45 3.23 12.26
N MET A 117 -3.93 3.10 13.48
CA MET A 117 -2.50 2.96 13.71
C MET A 117 -1.96 1.65 13.11
N HIS A 118 -2.72 0.59 13.22
CA HIS A 118 -2.39 -0.69 12.60
C HIS A 118 -2.29 -0.57 11.07
N GLU A 119 -3.28 0.03 10.43
CA GLU A 119 -3.26 0.27 8.97
C GLU A 119 -2.09 1.16 8.52
N ILE A 120 -1.82 2.26 9.24
CA ILE A 120 -0.69 3.15 8.94
C ILE A 120 0.64 2.39 9.07
N LYS A 121 0.84 1.70 10.19
CA LYS A 121 2.06 0.91 10.42
C LYS A 121 2.24 -0.14 9.31
N LYS A 122 1.17 -0.82 8.93
CA LYS A 122 1.21 -1.82 7.87
C LYS A 122 1.61 -1.22 6.52
N LEU A 123 1.00 -0.11 6.11
CA LEU A 123 1.37 0.62 4.89
C LEU A 123 2.83 1.08 4.90
N LEU A 124 3.31 1.63 6.02
CA LEU A 124 4.68 2.10 6.16
C LEU A 124 5.71 0.97 6.19
N SER A 125 5.30 -0.25 6.57
CA SER A 125 6.18 -1.42 6.65
C SER A 125 6.42 -2.12 5.31
N TYR A 126 5.65 -1.81 4.27
CA TYR A 126 5.81 -2.49 2.98
C TYR A 126 7.17 -2.23 2.37
N ASP A 127 7.80 -3.33 1.96
CA ASP A 127 9.08 -3.30 1.29
C ASP A 127 8.96 -2.67 -0.10
N LYS A 128 10.07 -2.10 -0.52
CA LYS A 128 10.17 -1.37 -1.77
C LYS A 128 10.25 -2.28 -2.98
N GLU A 129 10.83 -3.47 -2.83
CA GLU A 129 11.13 -4.38 -3.93
C GLU A 129 9.94 -5.28 -4.26
N GLY A 130 9.29 -5.84 -3.25
CA GLY A 130 8.09 -6.63 -3.43
C GLY A 130 6.86 -5.75 -3.69
N GLY A 131 5.92 -6.23 -4.50
CA GLY A 131 4.64 -5.56 -4.66
C GLY A 131 3.82 -5.61 -3.35
N TRP A 132 2.90 -4.69 -3.23
CA TRP A 132 1.88 -4.66 -2.18
C TRP A 132 0.63 -3.97 -2.69
N ALA A 133 -0.51 -4.28 -2.11
CA ALA A 133 -1.75 -3.59 -2.44
C ALA A 133 -2.73 -3.52 -1.25
N VAL A 134 -3.57 -2.49 -1.29
CA VAL A 134 -4.66 -2.27 -0.34
C VAL A 134 -5.95 -2.12 -1.11
N LEU A 135 -6.92 -3.00 -0.83
CA LEU A 135 -8.27 -2.92 -1.38
C LEU A 135 -9.19 -2.18 -0.41
N SER A 136 -9.82 -1.14 -0.90
CA SER A 136 -10.76 -0.34 -0.13
C SER A 136 -12.03 -0.03 -0.92
N LYS A 137 -13.11 0.32 -0.19
CA LYS A 137 -14.35 0.86 -0.75
C LYS A 137 -14.94 1.85 0.25
N GLY A 138 -15.17 3.06 -0.17
CA GLY A 138 -15.58 4.12 0.75
C GLY A 138 -14.58 4.32 1.88
N SER A 139 -15.02 4.15 3.11
CA SER A 139 -14.19 4.29 4.32
C SER A 139 -13.59 2.97 4.82
N PHE A 140 -13.84 1.87 4.17
CA PHE A 140 -13.41 0.55 4.65
C PHE A 140 -12.23 0.02 3.86
N THR A 141 -11.25 -0.54 4.58
CA THR A 141 -10.17 -1.36 4.03
C THR A 141 -10.52 -2.82 4.24
N PHE A 142 -10.55 -3.58 3.15
CA PHE A 142 -10.90 -5.01 3.18
C PHE A 142 -9.67 -5.89 3.14
N VAL A 143 -8.72 -5.55 2.29
CA VAL A 143 -7.49 -6.31 2.13
C VAL A 143 -6.32 -5.34 2.16
N ASN A 144 -5.30 -5.69 2.91
CA ASN A 144 -4.05 -4.94 3.02
C ASN A 144 -2.91 -5.96 3.15
N GLY A 145 -2.14 -6.16 2.08
CA GLY A 145 -1.18 -7.25 2.03
C GLY A 145 0.00 -7.05 1.09
N HIS A 146 1.00 -7.89 1.29
CA HIS A 146 2.16 -8.00 0.40
C HIS A 146 1.76 -8.63 -0.95
N GLY A 147 2.56 -8.36 -1.97
CA GLY A 147 2.34 -8.89 -3.30
C GLY A 147 2.36 -10.42 -3.36
N THR A 148 3.10 -11.05 -2.44
CA THR A 148 3.17 -12.50 -2.27
C THR A 148 1.86 -13.14 -1.79
N THR A 149 0.93 -12.37 -1.22
CA THR A 149 -0.39 -12.84 -0.79
C THR A 149 -1.51 -12.28 -1.66
N ILE A 150 -1.40 -11.02 -2.08
CA ILE A 150 -2.40 -10.34 -2.90
C ILE A 150 -2.53 -10.98 -4.29
N LEU A 151 -1.41 -11.18 -4.99
CA LEU A 151 -1.45 -11.72 -6.34
C LEU A 151 -1.95 -13.18 -6.38
N PRO A 152 -1.51 -14.09 -5.51
CA PRO A 152 -2.11 -15.43 -5.42
C PRO A 152 -3.60 -15.40 -5.12
N THR A 153 -4.08 -14.51 -4.23
CA THR A 153 -5.50 -14.34 -3.95
C THR A 153 -6.29 -14.01 -5.23
N LEU A 154 -5.78 -13.10 -6.05
CA LEU A 154 -6.44 -12.73 -7.30
C LEU A 154 -6.35 -13.83 -8.36
N LEU A 155 -5.21 -14.51 -8.47
CA LEU A 155 -5.02 -15.62 -9.42
C LEU A 155 -5.94 -16.81 -9.12
N ALA A 156 -6.26 -17.03 -7.85
CA ALA A 156 -7.16 -18.08 -7.41
C ALA A 156 -8.64 -17.68 -7.45
N TYR A 157 -9.02 -16.66 -8.24
CA TYR A 157 -10.40 -16.13 -8.27
C TYR A 157 -11.45 -17.22 -8.52
N GLU A 158 -11.17 -18.18 -9.36
CA GLU A 158 -12.08 -19.30 -9.65
C GLU A 158 -12.45 -20.12 -8.41
N GLU A 159 -11.57 -20.19 -7.40
CA GLU A 159 -11.82 -20.93 -6.17
C GLU A 159 -12.78 -20.23 -5.20
N TRP A 160 -12.92 -18.90 -5.32
CA TRP A 160 -13.74 -18.12 -4.42
C TRP A 160 -14.85 -17.29 -5.09
N GLN A 161 -14.97 -17.34 -6.42
CA GLN A 161 -15.97 -16.58 -7.17
C GLN A 161 -17.42 -16.89 -6.73
N GLU A 162 -17.72 -18.12 -6.34
CA GLU A 162 -19.06 -18.49 -5.87
C GLU A 162 -19.44 -17.73 -4.58
N HIS A 163 -18.46 -17.41 -3.74
CA HIS A 163 -18.68 -16.62 -2.53
C HIS A 163 -18.97 -15.15 -2.82
N VAL A 164 -18.57 -14.64 -3.99
CA VAL A 164 -18.89 -13.26 -4.41
C VAL A 164 -20.40 -13.07 -4.55
N VAL A 165 -21.09 -14.07 -5.06
CA VAL A 165 -22.56 -14.02 -5.24
C VAL A 165 -23.28 -13.99 -3.89
N THR A 166 -22.76 -14.70 -2.90
CA THR A 166 -23.43 -14.88 -1.59
C THR A 166 -23.03 -13.82 -0.57
N LYS A 167 -21.76 -13.40 -0.55
CA LYS A 167 -21.20 -12.51 0.50
C LYS A 167 -20.80 -11.13 -0.02
N GLY A 168 -20.75 -10.92 -1.34
CA GLY A 168 -20.15 -9.75 -1.97
C GLY A 168 -18.65 -9.93 -2.19
N PHE A 169 -18.10 -9.14 -3.12
CA PHE A 169 -16.69 -9.22 -3.54
C PHE A 169 -15.71 -8.91 -2.41
N ASP A 170 -16.01 -7.90 -1.63
CA ASP A 170 -15.21 -7.42 -0.51
C ASP A 170 -14.96 -8.51 0.53
N ILE A 171 -16.03 -9.11 1.03
CA ILE A 171 -15.95 -10.15 2.05
C ILE A 171 -15.33 -11.44 1.49
N ALA A 172 -15.71 -11.85 0.28
CA ALA A 172 -15.16 -13.05 -0.35
C ALA A 172 -13.64 -12.92 -0.58
N CYS A 173 -13.19 -11.77 -1.07
CA CYS A 173 -11.77 -11.47 -1.26
C CYS A 173 -11.02 -11.44 0.08
N MET A 174 -11.58 -10.81 1.10
CA MET A 174 -10.99 -10.74 2.44
C MET A 174 -10.85 -12.12 3.07
N ASP A 175 -11.90 -12.94 3.02
CA ASP A 175 -11.91 -14.30 3.58
C ASP A 175 -10.83 -15.18 2.91
N TYR A 176 -10.74 -15.11 1.58
CA TYR A 176 -9.75 -15.92 0.85
C TYR A 176 -8.32 -15.42 1.08
N HIS A 177 -8.10 -14.09 1.04
CA HIS A 177 -6.81 -13.50 1.36
C HIS A 177 -6.32 -13.87 2.76
N SER A 178 -7.22 -13.93 3.75
CA SER A 178 -6.87 -14.32 5.11
C SER A 178 -6.35 -15.75 5.20
N LYS A 179 -6.85 -16.69 4.37
CA LYS A 179 -6.31 -18.05 4.26
C LYS A 179 -4.90 -18.04 3.67
N VAL A 180 -4.69 -17.33 2.57
CA VAL A 180 -3.37 -17.21 1.94
C VAL A 180 -2.36 -16.54 2.88
N HIS A 181 -2.81 -15.54 3.65
CA HIS A 181 -1.96 -14.80 4.58
C HIS A 181 -1.55 -15.63 5.80
N SER A 182 -2.39 -16.58 6.26
CA SER A 182 -2.05 -17.43 7.41
C SER A 182 -0.79 -18.25 7.18
N ASP A 183 -0.52 -18.59 5.92
CA ASP A 183 0.61 -19.43 5.52
C ASP A 183 1.92 -18.65 5.27
N SER A 184 1.83 -17.32 5.18
CA SER A 184 2.97 -16.44 4.87
C SER A 184 2.97 -15.20 5.76
N ARG A 185 3.91 -15.13 6.73
CA ARG A 185 4.12 -13.95 7.58
C ARG A 185 5.45 -13.29 7.25
N PRO A 186 5.48 -12.31 6.33
CA PRO A 186 6.72 -11.60 6.01
C PRO A 186 7.20 -10.76 7.20
N CYS A 187 8.51 -10.58 7.32
CA CYS A 187 9.08 -9.66 8.28
C CYS A 187 8.74 -8.21 7.91
N CYS A 188 8.32 -7.43 8.90
CA CYS A 188 8.07 -6.00 8.72
C CYS A 188 9.36 -5.20 8.88
N ARG A 189 9.57 -4.24 7.98
CA ARG A 189 10.66 -3.27 8.05
C ARG A 189 10.10 -1.88 7.83
N PHE A 190 10.47 -0.94 8.71
CA PHE A 190 10.10 0.46 8.57
C PHE A 190 11.29 1.27 8.08
N GLU A 191 11.06 2.04 7.04
CA GLU A 191 11.99 3.05 6.57
C GLU A 191 11.24 4.37 6.44
N PHE A 192 11.73 5.40 7.11
CA PHE A 192 11.12 6.71 7.11
C PHE A 192 11.82 7.62 6.11
N LEU A 193 11.02 8.35 5.33
CA LEU A 193 11.51 9.30 4.32
C LEU A 193 11.88 10.65 4.92
N SER A 194 11.33 10.96 6.08
CA SER A 194 11.54 12.22 6.77
C SER A 194 12.20 11.98 8.13
N THR A 195 13.24 12.74 8.43
CA THR A 195 13.91 12.76 9.75
C THR A 195 13.34 13.84 10.67
N SER A 196 12.37 14.62 10.22
CA SER A 196 11.77 15.72 11.00
C SER A 196 10.92 15.24 12.18
N GLY A 197 10.50 13.98 12.19
CA GLY A 197 9.78 13.36 13.27
C GLY A 197 10.70 12.63 14.26
N ARG A 198 10.29 12.56 15.51
CA ARG A 198 11.00 11.77 16.53
C ARG A 198 10.67 10.30 16.32
N ILE A 199 11.60 9.54 15.75
CA ILE A 199 11.45 8.10 15.59
C ILE A 199 11.30 7.46 16.97
N PRO A 200 10.24 6.66 17.23
CA PRO A 200 10.02 6.05 18.53
C PRO A 200 11.15 5.06 18.88
N ASP A 201 11.48 4.96 20.15
CA ASP A 201 12.50 4.01 20.63
C ASP A 201 11.98 2.57 20.66
N LYS A 202 10.66 2.39 20.73
CA LYS A 202 10.00 1.09 20.72
C LYS A 202 8.82 1.14 19.75
N MET A 203 8.68 0.08 18.95
CA MET A 203 7.57 -0.11 18.03
C MET A 203 7.21 -1.58 17.98
N LYS A 204 5.92 -1.89 17.86
CA LYS A 204 5.47 -3.27 17.65
C LYS A 204 5.25 -3.56 16.17
N CYS A 205 5.61 -4.78 15.78
CA CYS A 205 5.35 -5.28 14.44
C CYS A 205 3.83 -5.38 14.19
N PRO A 206 3.29 -4.84 13.09
CA PRO A 206 1.87 -4.95 12.79
C PRO A 206 1.42 -6.36 12.42
N GLU A 207 2.34 -7.27 12.07
CA GLU A 207 2.00 -8.64 11.68
C GLU A 207 2.06 -9.62 12.86
N CYS A 208 3.08 -9.52 13.72
CA CYS A 208 3.30 -10.49 14.80
C CYS A 208 3.23 -9.90 16.21
N ILE A 209 3.01 -8.59 16.35
CA ILE A 209 2.86 -7.84 17.60
C ILE A 209 4.13 -7.86 18.49
N ARG A 210 5.23 -8.48 18.07
CA ARG A 210 6.50 -8.47 18.80
C ARG A 210 7.15 -7.09 18.76
N ASN A 211 7.96 -6.77 19.76
CA ASN A 211 8.77 -5.56 19.74
C ASN A 211 9.76 -5.64 18.58
N MET A 212 9.83 -4.56 17.81
CA MET A 212 10.82 -4.39 16.76
C MET A 212 12.09 -3.77 17.32
N GLU A 213 13.23 -4.18 16.78
CA GLU A 213 14.52 -3.60 17.11
C GLU A 213 14.82 -2.42 16.18
N LYS A 214 15.46 -1.39 16.74
CA LYS A 214 15.86 -0.20 16.01
C LYS A 214 17.30 -0.38 15.53
N TYR A 215 17.48 -0.38 14.22
CA TYR A 215 18.80 -0.42 13.59
C TYR A 215 19.12 0.93 12.95
N ILE A 216 20.39 1.33 13.05
CA ILE A 216 20.92 2.48 12.33
C ILE A 216 21.77 1.93 11.19
N THR A 217 21.43 2.26 9.96
CA THR A 217 22.13 1.81 8.77
C THR A 217 22.78 3.01 8.08
N PHE A 218 24.09 2.92 7.81
CA PHE A 218 24.80 3.88 6.98
C PHE A 218 24.78 3.34 5.55
N LEU A 219 24.26 4.13 4.63
CA LEU A 219 24.20 3.80 3.22
C LEU A 219 25.25 4.61 2.46
N CYS A 220 26.06 3.92 1.65
CA CYS A 220 26.97 4.57 0.72
C CYS A 220 26.20 4.99 -0.53
N CYS A 221 26.28 6.26 -0.91
CA CYS A 221 25.60 6.79 -2.09
C CYS A 221 26.34 6.53 -3.42
N HIS A 222 27.48 5.85 -3.39
CA HIS A 222 28.31 5.64 -4.59
C HIS A 222 27.79 4.54 -5.51
N ASP A 223 26.99 3.61 -5.01
CA ASP A 223 26.45 2.50 -5.81
C ASP A 223 25.28 2.88 -6.70
N ASP A 224 24.66 4.04 -6.45
CA ASP A 224 23.61 4.59 -7.30
C ASP A 224 24.15 5.86 -7.98
N HIS A 225 24.59 5.77 -9.22
CA HIS A 225 25.05 6.90 -10.02
C HIS A 225 24.02 8.05 -10.18
N ASN A 226 22.90 7.99 -9.48
CA ASN A 226 21.78 8.96 -9.56
C ASN A 226 21.27 9.49 -8.22
N ILE A 227 21.89 9.19 -7.06
CA ILE A 227 21.51 9.86 -5.82
C ILE A 227 22.31 11.16 -5.70
N LYS A 228 21.99 12.14 -6.52
CA LYS A 228 22.34 13.52 -6.22
C LYS A 228 21.29 14.08 -5.28
N SER A 229 21.75 14.27 -4.05
CA SER A 229 21.19 15.07 -2.97
C SER A 229 19.72 14.82 -2.62
N VAL A 230 19.52 14.09 -1.55
CA VAL A 230 18.41 14.32 -0.64
C VAL A 230 19.02 14.92 0.64
N TYR A 231 19.22 16.22 0.63
CA TYR A 231 19.33 17.06 1.83
C TYR A 231 18.54 18.32 1.55
#